data_71ee111b471fb37970f5541abe638c89
#
_entry.id   71ee111b471fb37970f5541abe638c89
#
_cell.length_a   1.000
_cell.length_b   1.000
_cell.length_c   1.000
_cell.angle_alpha   90.00
_cell.angle_beta   90.00
_cell.angle_gamma   90.00
#
_symmetry.space_group_name_H-M   'P 1'
#
loop_
_entity.id
_entity.type
_entity.pdbx_description
1 polymer ?
#
loop_
_entity_poly.entity_id
_entity_poly.type
_entity_poly.pdbx_seq_one_letter_code
_entity_poly.pdbx_strand_id
1 'polypeptide(L)'
;MPQKTPLRKRLARLFKLLIWLYHTGRNLRWLDHATDEQRAATLRHMGQSCLDTLGIQTHVEAPNGNQAQHGLLIAANHVSWLDIFVITALYPASFIAMQELKNWPVIGKMVTNAGTVYIDRSNRKDINIINAAIPRVLEANGNVCFFPEARTTLGNGMLPLKAALFQAALDSNAPVQPIAMRYYDANERTTAVSFANANLFQSLWRIVSIEQINVKVTIAAPLLPRDLPENDRFLLKDKVEQALLPVVLSDSPNPEQVMP
;
A
#
# COMPACT_ATOMS: atom_id res chain seq x y z
N MET A 1 -17.04 23.68 6.64
CA MET A 1 -17.21 22.31 7.18
C MET A 1 -17.39 21.38 5.99
N PRO A 2 -16.64 20.29 5.82
CA PRO A 2 -16.85 19.36 4.72
C PRO A 2 -18.28 18.83 4.76
N GLN A 3 -18.94 18.82 3.61
CA GLN A 3 -20.32 18.32 3.49
C GLN A 3 -20.32 16.81 3.77
N LYS A 4 -21.02 16.41 4.85
CA LYS A 4 -21.17 14.98 5.14
C LYS A 4 -22.02 14.31 4.07
N THR A 5 -21.51 13.28 3.45
CA THR A 5 -22.25 12.47 2.49
C THR A 5 -23.60 12.03 3.04
N PRO A 6 -24.72 12.21 2.33
CA PRO A 6 -26.05 11.78 2.75
C PRO A 6 -26.11 10.28 3.04
N LEU A 7 -26.90 9.87 4.06
CA LEU A 7 -26.96 8.48 4.53
C LEU A 7 -27.27 7.49 3.39
N ARG A 8 -28.19 7.85 2.48
CA ARG A 8 -28.50 7.03 1.29
C ARG A 8 -27.28 6.73 0.42
N LYS A 9 -26.41 7.72 0.21
CA LYS A 9 -25.16 7.54 -0.56
C LYS A 9 -24.17 6.61 0.18
N ARG A 10 -24.04 6.76 1.51
CA ARG A 10 -23.18 5.88 2.32
C ARG A 10 -23.63 4.42 2.24
N LEU A 11 -24.95 4.18 2.41
CA LEU A 11 -25.52 2.85 2.31
C LEU A 11 -25.35 2.27 0.89
N ALA A 12 -25.53 3.07 -0.15
CA ALA A 12 -25.29 2.65 -1.52
C ALA A 12 -23.82 2.28 -1.78
N ARG A 13 -22.84 3.04 -1.23
CA ARG A 13 -21.41 2.72 -1.30
C ARG A 13 -21.10 1.41 -0.58
N LEU A 14 -21.65 1.20 0.62
CA LEU A 14 -21.49 -0.05 1.36
C LEU A 14 -22.05 -1.25 0.59
N PHE A 15 -23.24 -1.12 0.01
CA PHE A 15 -23.85 -2.18 -0.79
C PHE A 15 -23.03 -2.50 -2.04
N LYS A 16 -22.56 -1.48 -2.78
CA LYS A 16 -21.64 -1.68 -3.91
C LYS A 16 -20.34 -2.38 -3.49
N LEU A 17 -19.78 -2.01 -2.33
CA LEU A 17 -18.57 -2.65 -1.80
C LEU A 17 -18.81 -4.13 -1.46
N LEU A 18 -19.96 -4.50 -0.91
CA LEU A 18 -20.31 -5.91 -0.66
C LEU A 18 -20.41 -6.73 -1.96
N ILE A 19 -21.03 -6.14 -2.99
CA ILE A 19 -21.11 -6.76 -4.33
C ILE A 19 -19.69 -6.90 -4.92
N TRP A 20 -18.89 -5.84 -4.84
CA TRP A 20 -17.50 -5.85 -5.29
C TRP A 20 -16.69 -6.93 -4.58
N LEU A 21 -16.82 -7.04 -3.25
CA LEU A 21 -16.13 -8.04 -2.42
C LEU A 21 -16.48 -9.48 -2.85
N TYR A 22 -17.75 -9.74 -3.14
CA TYR A 22 -18.22 -11.04 -3.62
C TYR A 22 -17.61 -11.41 -4.98
N HIS A 23 -17.67 -10.49 -5.96
CA HIS A 23 -17.12 -10.73 -7.30
C HIS A 23 -15.60 -10.87 -7.28
N THR A 24 -14.92 -9.99 -6.57
CA THR A 24 -13.45 -10.03 -6.43
C THR A 24 -13.00 -11.32 -5.73
N GLY A 25 -13.67 -11.72 -4.66
CA GLY A 25 -13.36 -12.98 -3.99
C GLY A 25 -13.53 -14.22 -4.88
N ARG A 26 -14.48 -14.19 -5.83
CA ARG A 26 -14.60 -15.24 -6.85
C ARG A 26 -13.44 -15.23 -7.84
N ASN A 27 -13.13 -14.05 -8.37
CA ASN A 27 -12.08 -13.89 -9.39
C ASN A 27 -10.70 -14.30 -8.84
N LEU A 28 -10.39 -13.93 -7.60
CA LEU A 28 -9.10 -14.27 -6.99
C LEU A 28 -8.89 -15.78 -6.75
N ARG A 29 -9.94 -16.59 -6.73
CA ARG A 29 -9.82 -18.06 -6.57
C ARG A 29 -9.12 -18.75 -7.74
N TRP A 30 -9.12 -18.13 -8.91
CA TRP A 30 -8.55 -18.69 -10.14
C TRP A 30 -7.09 -18.26 -10.35
N LEU A 31 -6.54 -17.41 -9.49
CA LEU A 31 -5.18 -16.88 -9.64
C LEU A 31 -4.09 -17.94 -9.53
N ASP A 32 -4.35 -19.05 -8.83
CA ASP A 32 -3.38 -20.15 -8.70
C ASP A 32 -3.12 -20.89 -10.05
N HIS A 33 -4.06 -20.73 -11.00
CA HIS A 33 -3.98 -21.32 -12.33
C HIS A 33 -3.73 -20.28 -13.43
N ALA A 34 -3.59 -19.01 -13.07
CA ALA A 34 -3.39 -17.90 -13.99
C ALA A 34 -1.92 -17.74 -14.39
N THR A 35 -1.68 -17.29 -15.61
CA THR A 35 -0.34 -16.81 -16.01
C THR A 35 0.02 -15.54 -15.24
N ASP A 36 1.30 -15.19 -15.19
CA ASP A 36 1.75 -13.97 -14.50
C ASP A 36 1.09 -12.71 -15.06
N GLU A 37 0.87 -12.65 -16.37
CA GLU A 37 0.16 -11.54 -17.01
C GLU A 37 -1.31 -11.46 -16.59
N GLN A 38 -2.02 -12.60 -16.60
CA GLN A 38 -3.40 -12.70 -16.16
C GLN A 38 -3.54 -12.34 -14.67
N ARG A 39 -2.58 -12.79 -13.85
CA ARG A 39 -2.49 -12.46 -12.43
C ARG A 39 -2.31 -10.96 -12.24
N ALA A 40 -1.35 -10.34 -12.93
CA ALA A 40 -1.09 -8.91 -12.85
C ALA A 40 -2.32 -8.09 -13.30
N ALA A 41 -2.96 -8.47 -14.40
CA ALA A 41 -4.19 -7.81 -14.88
C ALA A 41 -5.35 -7.92 -13.88
N THR A 42 -5.55 -9.09 -13.27
CA THR A 42 -6.60 -9.32 -12.27
C THR A 42 -6.35 -8.49 -11.00
N LEU A 43 -5.11 -8.43 -10.52
CA LEU A 43 -4.75 -7.63 -9.35
C LEU A 43 -4.93 -6.13 -9.64
N ARG A 44 -4.48 -5.65 -10.80
CA ARG A 44 -4.68 -4.24 -11.21
C ARG A 44 -6.16 -3.89 -11.29
N HIS A 45 -6.97 -4.75 -11.89
CA HIS A 45 -8.42 -4.58 -11.96
C HIS A 45 -9.05 -4.57 -10.55
N MET A 46 -8.60 -5.43 -9.65
CA MET A 46 -9.05 -5.45 -8.25
C MET A 46 -8.76 -4.10 -7.57
N GLY A 47 -7.55 -3.59 -7.70
CA GLY A 47 -7.19 -2.29 -7.13
C GLY A 47 -8.07 -1.18 -7.67
N GLN A 48 -8.12 -1.02 -8.99
CA GLN A 48 -8.88 0.03 -9.66
C GLN A 48 -10.38 -0.04 -9.36
N SER A 49 -10.99 -1.21 -9.48
CA SER A 49 -12.42 -1.39 -9.24
C SER A 49 -12.84 -1.16 -7.78
N CYS A 50 -11.95 -1.39 -6.81
CA CYS A 50 -12.18 -1.00 -5.41
C CYS A 50 -12.26 0.52 -5.27
N LEU A 51 -11.29 1.23 -5.83
CA LEU A 51 -11.22 2.70 -5.79
C LEU A 51 -12.46 3.31 -6.48
N ASP A 52 -12.84 2.80 -7.65
CA ASP A 52 -14.04 3.24 -8.40
C ASP A 52 -15.33 3.01 -7.60
N THR A 53 -15.44 1.85 -6.94
CA THR A 53 -16.60 1.49 -6.11
C THR A 53 -16.79 2.46 -4.94
N LEU A 54 -15.68 2.94 -4.36
CA LEU A 54 -15.67 3.91 -3.28
C LEU A 54 -15.72 5.36 -3.77
N GLY A 55 -15.57 5.60 -5.08
CA GLY A 55 -15.50 6.93 -5.68
C GLY A 55 -14.22 7.68 -5.36
N ILE A 56 -13.10 6.95 -5.25
CA ILE A 56 -11.78 7.50 -4.95
C ILE A 56 -11.07 7.84 -6.24
N GLN A 57 -10.56 9.06 -6.35
CA GLN A 57 -9.78 9.53 -7.49
C GLN A 57 -8.29 9.50 -7.16
N THR A 58 -7.49 8.93 -8.05
CA THR A 58 -6.04 8.83 -7.91
C THR A 58 -5.35 9.78 -8.87
N HIS A 59 -4.47 10.63 -8.35
CA HIS A 59 -3.63 11.56 -9.11
C HIS A 59 -2.18 11.13 -8.97
N VAL A 60 -1.57 10.67 -10.06
CA VAL A 60 -0.21 10.14 -10.07
C VAL A 60 0.77 11.18 -10.58
N GLU A 61 1.79 11.45 -9.79
CA GLU A 61 2.93 12.30 -10.10
C GLU A 61 4.19 11.44 -10.19
N ALA A 62 4.79 11.36 -11.37
CA ALA A 62 6.03 10.62 -11.61
C ALA A 62 7.08 11.56 -12.25
N PRO A 63 7.71 12.45 -11.47
CA PRO A 63 8.58 13.50 -12.00
C PRO A 63 9.80 12.95 -12.76
N ASN A 64 10.20 11.71 -12.47
CA ASN A 64 11.33 11.04 -13.15
C ASN A 64 10.89 10.06 -14.26
N GLY A 65 9.65 10.19 -14.72
CA GLY A 65 9.06 9.25 -15.68
C GLY A 65 8.63 7.94 -15.04
N ASN A 66 7.77 7.20 -15.78
CA ASN A 66 7.32 5.88 -15.33
C ASN A 66 8.37 4.85 -15.73
N GLN A 67 9.24 4.48 -14.78
CA GLN A 67 10.33 3.53 -15.01
C GLN A 67 9.86 2.07 -14.82
N ALA A 68 10.72 1.16 -14.43
CA ALA A 68 10.42 -0.26 -14.35
C ALA A 68 9.04 -0.56 -13.72
N GLN A 69 8.30 -1.49 -14.34
CA GLN A 69 6.97 -1.92 -13.87
C GLN A 69 7.03 -3.24 -13.08
N HIS A 70 8.17 -3.92 -13.10
CA HIS A 70 8.35 -5.28 -12.60
C HIS A 70 9.69 -5.43 -11.87
N GLY A 71 9.77 -6.42 -10.99
CA GLY A 71 10.96 -6.72 -10.22
C GLY A 71 11.27 -5.68 -9.14
N LEU A 72 10.26 -4.97 -8.64
CA LEU A 72 10.41 -3.86 -7.71
C LEU A 72 10.12 -4.27 -6.27
N LEU A 73 10.99 -3.86 -5.35
CA LEU A 73 10.63 -3.77 -3.93
C LEU A 73 10.02 -2.38 -3.67
N ILE A 74 8.71 -2.32 -3.54
CA ILE A 74 7.97 -1.07 -3.33
C ILE A 74 7.94 -0.75 -1.84
N ALA A 75 8.43 0.44 -1.48
CA ALA A 75 8.39 0.97 -0.11
C ALA A 75 7.52 2.23 -0.07
N ALA A 76 6.42 2.18 0.70
CA ALA A 76 5.46 3.28 0.75
C ALA A 76 5.14 3.70 2.19
N ASN A 77 4.73 4.97 2.39
CA ASN A 77 4.13 5.38 3.66
C ASN A 77 2.76 4.72 3.84
N HIS A 78 2.30 4.61 5.09
CA HIS A 78 1.10 3.85 5.42
C HIS A 78 0.08 4.65 6.22
N VAL A 79 -1.07 4.94 5.61
CA VAL A 79 -2.17 5.72 6.20
C VAL A 79 -3.42 4.86 6.39
N SER A 80 -3.75 4.03 5.39
CA SER A 80 -5.02 3.34 5.32
C SER A 80 -4.90 1.97 4.66
N TRP A 81 -5.87 1.11 4.87
CA TRP A 81 -6.01 -0.10 4.05
C TRP A 81 -6.27 0.22 2.56
N LEU A 82 -6.70 1.44 2.24
CA LEU A 82 -6.83 1.92 0.85
C LEU A 82 -5.50 1.93 0.11
N ASP A 83 -4.37 2.12 0.81
CA ASP A 83 -3.02 2.16 0.24
C ASP A 83 -2.72 0.91 -0.59
N ILE A 84 -3.21 -0.26 -0.12
CA ILE A 84 -3.06 -1.54 -0.82
C ILE A 84 -3.70 -1.48 -2.20
N PHE A 85 -4.92 -0.94 -2.30
CA PHE A 85 -5.65 -0.85 -3.56
C PHE A 85 -5.07 0.21 -4.49
N VAL A 86 -4.62 1.34 -3.95
CA VAL A 86 -3.93 2.39 -4.71
C VAL A 86 -2.66 1.83 -5.35
N ILE A 87 -1.81 1.17 -4.55
CA ILE A 87 -0.57 0.57 -5.08
C ILE A 87 -0.89 -0.55 -6.06
N THR A 88 -1.84 -1.45 -5.75
CA THR A 88 -2.19 -2.58 -6.62
C THR A 88 -2.73 -2.12 -7.98
N ALA A 89 -3.45 -1.01 -8.03
CA ALA A 89 -3.95 -0.43 -9.29
C ALA A 89 -2.81 0.07 -10.19
N LEU A 90 -1.72 0.55 -9.60
CA LEU A 90 -0.54 1.05 -10.31
C LEU A 90 0.48 -0.07 -10.59
N TYR A 91 0.82 -0.81 -9.54
CA TYR A 91 1.82 -1.87 -9.51
C TYR A 91 1.20 -3.13 -8.91
N PRO A 92 0.78 -4.11 -9.71
CA PRO A 92 0.40 -5.42 -9.18
C PRO A 92 1.55 -5.98 -8.35
N ALA A 93 1.34 -6.17 -7.06
CA ALA A 93 2.38 -6.58 -6.13
C ALA A 93 1.87 -7.58 -5.10
N SER A 94 2.75 -8.42 -4.59
CA SER A 94 2.54 -9.18 -3.36
C SER A 94 2.82 -8.29 -2.17
N PHE A 95 1.93 -8.29 -1.18
CA PHE A 95 2.10 -7.46 0.02
C PHE A 95 2.66 -8.27 1.18
N ILE A 96 3.39 -7.58 2.06
CA ILE A 96 3.81 -8.14 3.34
C ILE A 96 2.85 -7.62 4.41
N ALA A 97 2.10 -8.54 5.03
CA ALA A 97 1.07 -8.21 6.01
C ALA A 97 1.22 -9.02 7.29
N MET A 98 0.61 -8.53 8.37
CA MET A 98 0.57 -9.24 9.65
C MET A 98 -0.25 -10.53 9.55
N GLN A 99 0.18 -11.59 10.27
CA GLN A 99 -0.45 -12.90 10.25
C GLN A 99 -1.91 -12.88 10.69
N GLU A 100 -2.28 -11.97 11.57
CA GLU A 100 -3.64 -11.79 12.07
C GLU A 100 -4.64 -11.49 10.96
N LEU A 101 -4.20 -10.80 9.89
CA LEU A 101 -5.04 -10.48 8.74
C LEU A 101 -5.54 -11.73 8.01
N LYS A 102 -4.77 -12.84 8.05
CA LYS A 102 -5.14 -14.13 7.47
C LYS A 102 -6.46 -14.66 8.03
N ASN A 103 -6.72 -14.39 9.30
CA ASN A 103 -7.89 -14.88 10.03
C ASN A 103 -9.14 -13.99 9.85
N TRP A 104 -9.03 -12.87 9.13
CA TRP A 104 -10.19 -12.02 8.89
C TRP A 104 -11.17 -12.68 7.93
N PRO A 105 -12.47 -12.74 8.29
CA PRO A 105 -13.49 -13.36 7.43
C PRO A 105 -13.49 -12.71 6.04
N VAL A 106 -13.54 -13.51 4.99
CA VAL A 106 -13.55 -13.13 3.57
C VAL A 106 -12.24 -12.40 3.14
N ILE A 107 -11.86 -11.32 3.82
CA ILE A 107 -10.68 -10.50 3.51
C ILE A 107 -9.39 -11.34 3.60
N GLY A 108 -9.22 -12.14 4.65
CA GLY A 108 -8.03 -12.98 4.82
C GLY A 108 -7.82 -13.92 3.61
N LYS A 109 -8.88 -14.56 3.13
CA LYS A 109 -8.82 -15.39 1.91
C LYS A 109 -8.49 -14.57 0.67
N MET A 110 -9.08 -13.39 0.52
CA MET A 110 -8.80 -12.52 -0.64
C MET A 110 -7.34 -12.10 -0.71
N VAL A 111 -6.80 -11.60 0.41
CA VAL A 111 -5.39 -11.15 0.46
C VAL A 111 -4.42 -12.32 0.30
N THR A 112 -4.77 -13.51 0.84
CA THR A 112 -3.98 -14.73 0.61
C THR A 112 -3.92 -15.07 -0.89
N ASN A 113 -5.08 -15.09 -1.55
CA ASN A 113 -5.16 -15.39 -2.99
C ASN A 113 -4.49 -14.29 -3.85
N ALA A 114 -4.42 -13.06 -3.35
CA ALA A 114 -3.66 -11.98 -3.98
C ALA A 114 -2.12 -12.13 -3.84
N GLY A 115 -1.64 -13.16 -3.13
CA GLY A 115 -0.22 -13.45 -2.98
C GLY A 115 0.43 -12.72 -1.80
N THR A 116 -0.34 -12.37 -0.78
CA THR A 116 0.20 -11.75 0.44
C THR A 116 1.12 -12.71 1.18
N VAL A 117 2.29 -12.23 1.55
CA VAL A 117 3.24 -12.90 2.44
C VAL A 117 2.96 -12.44 3.87
N TYR A 118 2.68 -13.40 4.75
CA TYR A 118 2.34 -13.10 6.14
C TYR A 118 3.56 -13.14 7.04
N ILE A 119 3.62 -12.19 7.98
CA ILE A 119 4.69 -12.08 8.97
C ILE A 119 4.13 -12.06 10.39
N ASP A 120 4.72 -12.86 11.26
CA ASP A 120 4.62 -12.66 12.70
C ASP A 120 5.76 -11.76 13.17
N ARG A 121 5.44 -10.51 13.48
CA ARG A 121 6.42 -9.50 13.88
C ARG A 121 7.02 -9.75 15.27
N SER A 122 6.42 -10.60 16.08
CA SER A 122 6.95 -11.02 17.37
C SER A 122 8.09 -12.01 17.22
N ASN A 123 8.18 -12.68 16.07
CA ASN A 123 9.16 -13.71 15.77
C ASN A 123 10.24 -13.21 14.81
N ARG A 124 11.46 -12.97 15.31
CA ARG A 124 12.60 -12.55 14.47
C ARG A 124 12.96 -13.56 13.37
N LYS A 125 12.64 -14.85 13.54
CA LYS A 125 12.90 -15.88 12.52
C LYS A 125 12.04 -15.66 11.29
N ASP A 126 10.84 -15.14 11.44
CA ASP A 126 9.92 -14.86 10.31
C ASP A 126 10.47 -13.78 9.38
N ILE A 127 11.17 -12.78 9.93
CA ILE A 127 11.84 -11.74 9.11
C ILE A 127 12.89 -12.38 8.19
N ASN A 128 13.65 -13.35 8.67
CA ASN A 128 14.66 -14.04 7.85
C ASN A 128 13.99 -14.90 6.77
N ILE A 129 12.88 -15.57 7.09
CA ILE A 129 12.10 -16.37 6.12
C ILE A 129 11.56 -15.47 5.00
N ILE A 130 11.06 -14.29 5.37
CA ILE A 130 10.53 -13.33 4.40
C ILE A 130 11.63 -12.73 3.53
N ASN A 131 12.75 -12.33 4.15
CA ASN A 131 13.89 -11.84 3.40
C ASN A 131 14.44 -12.89 2.42
N ALA A 132 14.27 -14.18 2.70
CA ALA A 132 14.63 -15.25 1.78
C ALA A 132 13.55 -15.51 0.70
N ALA A 133 12.29 -15.15 0.96
CA ALA A 133 11.19 -15.34 0.02
C ALA A 133 11.05 -14.17 -0.99
N ILE A 134 11.31 -12.94 -0.56
CA ILE A 134 11.19 -11.74 -1.39
C ILE A 134 12.08 -11.81 -2.65
N PRO A 135 13.39 -12.15 -2.57
CA PRO A 135 14.24 -12.24 -3.74
C PRO A 135 13.68 -13.14 -4.85
N ARG A 136 13.08 -14.27 -4.49
CA ARG A 136 12.48 -15.20 -5.46
C ARG A 136 11.35 -14.56 -6.27
N VAL A 137 10.54 -13.72 -5.62
CA VAL A 137 9.46 -12.99 -6.30
C VAL A 137 10.03 -11.91 -7.22
N LEU A 138 11.04 -11.18 -6.75
CA LEU A 138 11.68 -10.08 -7.49
C LEU A 138 12.46 -10.61 -8.71
N GLU A 139 13.20 -11.69 -8.56
CA GLU A 139 13.94 -12.40 -9.64
C GLU A 139 13.00 -12.97 -10.70
N ALA A 140 11.79 -13.39 -10.32
CA ALA A 140 10.72 -13.79 -11.22
C ALA A 140 9.96 -12.60 -11.85
N ASN A 141 10.50 -11.38 -11.79
CA ASN A 141 9.86 -10.14 -12.24
C ASN A 141 8.54 -9.79 -11.55
N GLY A 142 8.24 -10.38 -10.41
CA GLY A 142 7.14 -9.97 -9.56
C GLY A 142 7.49 -8.73 -8.74
N ASN A 143 6.49 -7.98 -8.30
CA ASN A 143 6.67 -6.87 -7.37
C ASN A 143 6.32 -7.30 -5.95
N VAL A 144 7.05 -6.76 -4.98
CA VAL A 144 6.73 -6.91 -3.56
C VAL A 144 6.56 -5.53 -2.96
N CYS A 145 5.46 -5.32 -2.24
CA CYS A 145 5.20 -4.06 -1.54
C CYS A 145 5.17 -4.27 -0.02
N PHE A 146 5.79 -3.34 0.68
CA PHE A 146 5.71 -3.27 2.13
C PHE A 146 5.65 -1.82 2.62
N PHE A 147 5.19 -1.67 3.85
CA PHE A 147 5.09 -0.39 4.54
C PHE A 147 6.14 -0.37 5.66
N PRO A 148 7.28 0.30 5.46
CA PRO A 148 8.41 0.24 6.40
C PRO A 148 8.13 0.91 7.75
N GLU A 149 7.09 1.73 7.87
CA GLU A 149 6.61 2.26 9.16
C GLU A 149 6.05 1.17 10.09
N ALA A 150 5.69 0.01 9.52
CA ALA A 150 5.16 -1.15 10.22
C ALA A 150 3.78 -0.96 10.86
N ARG A 151 3.17 0.22 10.81
CA ARG A 151 1.80 0.53 11.22
C ARG A 151 1.27 1.75 10.47
N THR A 152 -0.05 1.93 10.45
CA THR A 152 -0.69 3.10 9.86
C THR A 152 -0.53 4.33 10.74
N THR A 153 -0.41 5.50 10.10
CA THR A 153 -0.33 6.83 10.72
C THR A 153 -1.55 7.67 10.37
N LEU A 154 -1.63 8.88 10.88
CA LEU A 154 -2.64 9.87 10.45
C LEU A 154 -2.40 10.38 9.02
N GLY A 155 -1.19 10.19 8.49
CA GLY A 155 -0.79 10.72 7.19
C GLY A 155 -0.25 12.14 7.23
N ASN A 156 -0.20 12.79 8.38
CA ASN A 156 0.40 14.12 8.55
C ASN A 156 1.93 14.10 8.53
N GLY A 157 2.53 12.96 8.81
CA GLY A 157 3.95 12.67 8.83
C GLY A 157 4.18 11.18 8.71
N MET A 158 5.38 10.73 9.01
CA MET A 158 5.79 9.32 8.94
C MET A 158 6.43 8.88 10.26
N LEU A 159 6.22 7.61 10.62
CA LEU A 159 7.00 6.97 11.67
C LEU A 159 8.39 6.61 11.15
N PRO A 160 9.40 6.47 12.06
CA PRO A 160 10.73 5.98 11.67
C PRO A 160 10.66 4.66 10.94
N LEU A 161 11.32 4.57 9.79
CA LEU A 161 11.28 3.40 8.94
C LEU A 161 12.10 2.24 9.55
N LYS A 162 11.62 1.01 9.37
CA LYS A 162 12.30 -0.23 9.78
C LYS A 162 13.17 -0.76 8.66
N ALA A 163 14.47 -0.97 8.92
CA ALA A 163 15.45 -1.37 7.92
C ALA A 163 15.39 -2.86 7.51
N ALA A 164 14.72 -3.71 8.29
CA ALA A 164 14.87 -5.16 8.19
C ALA A 164 14.54 -5.75 6.81
N LEU A 165 13.48 -5.29 6.15
CA LEU A 165 13.03 -5.82 4.85
C LEU A 165 13.78 -5.22 3.65
N PHE A 166 14.54 -4.15 3.84
CA PHE A 166 15.41 -3.63 2.79
C PHE A 166 16.59 -4.58 2.47
N GLN A 167 16.91 -5.49 3.39
CA GLN A 167 17.92 -6.53 3.14
C GLN A 167 17.59 -7.35 1.89
N ALA A 168 16.32 -7.66 1.66
CA ALA A 168 15.91 -8.43 0.49
C ALA A 168 16.23 -7.74 -0.85
N ALA A 169 16.18 -6.41 -0.92
CA ALA A 169 16.59 -5.66 -2.11
C ALA A 169 18.10 -5.73 -2.33
N LEU A 170 18.89 -5.68 -1.25
CA LEU A 170 20.35 -5.84 -1.32
C LEU A 170 20.73 -7.24 -1.80
N ASP A 171 20.08 -8.28 -1.24
CA ASP A 171 20.36 -9.67 -1.55
C ASP A 171 20.03 -10.04 -3.02
N SER A 172 18.98 -9.43 -3.58
CA SER A 172 18.53 -9.64 -4.98
C SER A 172 19.02 -8.57 -5.96
N ASN A 173 19.71 -7.54 -5.49
CA ASN A 173 20.06 -6.34 -6.27
C ASN A 173 18.85 -5.72 -6.98
N ALA A 174 17.66 -5.86 -6.39
CA ALA A 174 16.41 -5.36 -6.96
C ALA A 174 16.20 -3.87 -6.68
N PRO A 175 15.67 -3.11 -7.63
CA PRO A 175 15.34 -1.70 -7.40
C PRO A 175 14.34 -1.53 -6.26
N VAL A 176 14.56 -0.55 -5.40
CA VAL A 176 13.57 -0.11 -4.41
C VAL A 176 12.83 1.09 -4.96
N GLN A 177 11.51 0.97 -5.06
CA GLN A 177 10.63 2.03 -5.56
C GLN A 177 9.94 2.75 -4.39
N PRO A 178 10.35 3.97 -4.01
CA PRO A 178 9.64 4.74 -3.01
C PRO A 178 8.35 5.32 -3.60
N ILE A 179 7.23 5.21 -2.86
CA ILE A 179 5.92 5.76 -3.24
C ILE A 179 5.33 6.51 -2.04
N ALA A 180 5.06 7.81 -2.21
CA ALA A 180 4.38 8.63 -1.21
C ALA A 180 2.90 8.79 -1.56
N MET A 181 2.02 8.57 -0.58
CA MET A 181 0.58 8.72 -0.72
C MET A 181 0.05 9.79 0.25
N ARG A 182 -0.76 10.69 -0.27
CA ARG A 182 -1.39 11.78 0.48
C ARG A 182 -2.89 11.81 0.17
N TYR A 183 -3.71 11.89 1.21
CA TYR A 183 -5.17 11.83 1.09
C TYR A 183 -5.83 13.19 1.30
N TYR A 184 -6.87 13.45 0.52
CA TYR A 184 -7.62 14.72 0.54
C TYR A 184 -9.12 14.44 0.55
N ASP A 185 -9.87 15.26 1.30
CA ASP A 185 -11.31 15.43 1.14
C ASP A 185 -11.52 16.60 0.19
N ALA A 186 -11.96 16.30 -1.03
CA ALA A 186 -11.88 17.22 -2.16
C ALA A 186 -10.43 17.73 -2.37
N ASN A 187 -10.12 18.96 -1.94
CA ASN A 187 -8.80 19.57 -2.09
C ASN A 187 -8.06 19.78 -0.75
N GLU A 188 -8.70 19.45 0.37
CA GLU A 188 -8.12 19.65 1.69
C GLU A 188 -7.48 18.38 2.21
N ARG A 189 -6.25 18.48 2.71
CA ARG A 189 -5.56 17.35 3.36
C ARG A 189 -6.42 16.77 4.46
N THR A 190 -6.58 15.43 4.49
CA THR A 190 -7.47 14.78 5.46
C THR A 190 -6.81 13.61 6.19
N THR A 191 -7.06 13.50 7.47
CA THR A 191 -6.72 12.34 8.30
C THR A 191 -7.89 11.36 8.44
N ALA A 192 -9.07 11.69 7.90
CA ALA A 192 -10.30 10.91 8.10
C ALA A 192 -10.26 9.51 7.47
N VAL A 193 -9.38 9.29 6.49
CA VAL A 193 -9.15 7.98 5.87
C VAL A 193 -8.23 7.07 6.68
N SER A 194 -7.51 7.63 7.67
CA SER A 194 -6.53 6.89 8.45
C SER A 194 -7.14 5.69 9.17
N PHE A 195 -6.38 4.59 9.16
CA PHE A 195 -6.69 3.38 9.92
C PHE A 195 -6.03 3.36 11.31
N ALA A 196 -5.22 4.38 11.64
CA ALA A 196 -4.58 4.47 12.95
C ALA A 196 -5.64 4.53 14.07
N ASN A 197 -5.48 3.63 15.07
CA ASN A 197 -6.40 3.48 16.21
C ASN A 197 -7.89 3.31 15.82
N ALA A 198 -8.18 2.73 14.65
CA ALA A 198 -9.54 2.45 14.20
C ALA A 198 -9.73 0.93 14.00
N ASN A 199 -10.93 0.45 14.24
CA ASN A 199 -11.34 -0.85 13.74
C ASN A 199 -11.89 -0.75 12.30
N LEU A 200 -12.05 -1.90 11.64
CA LEU A 200 -12.49 -1.94 10.23
C LEU A 200 -13.83 -1.24 10.01
N PHE A 201 -14.81 -1.42 10.90
CA PHE A 201 -16.14 -0.79 10.75
C PHE A 201 -16.08 0.73 10.90
N GLN A 202 -15.30 1.21 11.87
CA GLN A 202 -15.10 2.65 12.07
C GLN A 202 -14.40 3.28 10.86
N SER A 203 -13.34 2.67 10.36
CA SER A 203 -12.62 3.14 9.19
C SER A 203 -13.50 3.14 7.95
N LEU A 204 -14.22 2.04 7.71
CA LEU A 204 -15.12 1.92 6.57
C LEU A 204 -16.23 2.99 6.62
N TRP A 205 -16.84 3.18 7.81
CA TRP A 205 -17.87 4.21 7.98
C TRP A 205 -17.35 5.62 7.74
N ARG A 206 -16.13 5.92 8.19
CA ARG A 206 -15.45 7.20 7.91
C ARG A 206 -15.26 7.39 6.40
N ILE A 207 -14.68 6.41 5.72
CA ILE A 207 -14.38 6.46 4.28
C ILE A 207 -15.64 6.68 3.46
N VAL A 208 -16.71 5.91 3.68
CA VAL A 208 -17.97 6.08 2.91
C VAL A 208 -18.69 7.39 3.26
N SER A 209 -18.30 8.06 4.34
CA SER A 209 -18.87 9.35 4.79
C SER A 209 -18.18 10.57 4.19
N ILE A 210 -17.01 10.40 3.57
CA ILE A 210 -16.31 11.48 2.86
C ILE A 210 -16.93 11.62 1.47
N GLU A 211 -17.26 12.86 1.07
CA GLU A 211 -17.96 13.08 -0.21
C GLU A 211 -17.04 12.74 -1.38
N GLN A 212 -15.81 13.21 -1.36
CA GLN A 212 -14.86 12.98 -2.44
C GLN A 212 -13.45 12.73 -1.84
N ILE A 213 -12.97 11.52 -1.99
CA ILE A 213 -11.59 11.17 -1.61
C ILE A 213 -10.69 11.29 -2.84
N ASN A 214 -9.67 12.12 -2.74
CA ASN A 214 -8.58 12.22 -3.70
C ASN A 214 -7.30 11.67 -3.07
N VAL A 215 -6.54 10.91 -3.86
CA VAL A 215 -5.23 10.40 -3.46
C VAL A 215 -4.18 10.95 -4.40
N LYS A 216 -3.23 11.73 -3.89
CA LYS A 216 -2.03 12.09 -4.65
C LYS A 216 -0.95 11.05 -4.37
N VAL A 217 -0.47 10.44 -5.43
CA VAL A 217 0.57 9.42 -5.41
C VAL A 217 1.80 9.99 -6.08
N THR A 218 2.86 10.16 -5.33
CA THR A 218 4.16 10.61 -5.87
C THR A 218 5.09 9.40 -5.96
N ILE A 219 5.49 9.06 -7.17
CA ILE A 219 6.44 7.97 -7.47
C ILE A 219 7.81 8.60 -7.58
N ALA A 220 8.68 8.38 -6.59
CA ALA A 220 10.04 8.91 -6.60
C ALA A 220 10.95 8.11 -7.56
N ALA A 221 12.18 8.59 -7.78
CA ALA A 221 13.16 7.81 -8.53
C ALA A 221 13.47 6.49 -7.83
N PRO A 222 13.57 5.38 -8.57
CA PRO A 222 13.95 4.11 -7.99
C PRO A 222 15.39 4.17 -7.47
N LEU A 223 15.62 3.54 -6.33
CA LEU A 223 16.93 3.42 -5.70
C LEU A 223 17.52 2.05 -6.04
N LEU A 224 18.66 2.05 -6.71
CA LEU A 224 19.34 0.83 -7.09
C LEU A 224 20.38 0.45 -6.03
N PRO A 225 20.34 -0.76 -5.45
CA PRO A 225 21.33 -1.19 -4.46
C PRO A 225 22.78 -1.05 -4.95
N ARG A 226 23.04 -1.35 -6.22
CA ARG A 226 24.37 -1.23 -6.84
C ARG A 226 24.93 0.19 -6.89
N ASP A 227 24.08 1.22 -6.76
CA ASP A 227 24.49 2.63 -6.77
C ASP A 227 24.79 3.16 -5.35
N LEU A 228 24.63 2.31 -4.33
CA LEU A 228 25.00 2.63 -2.96
C LEU A 228 26.52 2.51 -2.77
N PRO A 229 27.13 3.41 -1.99
CA PRO A 229 28.56 3.32 -1.67
C PRO A 229 28.89 2.06 -0.84
N GLU A 230 27.94 1.59 -0.08
CA GLU A 230 28.06 0.40 0.77
C GLU A 230 26.78 -0.44 0.67
N ASN A 231 26.93 -1.77 0.78
CA ASN A 231 25.81 -2.72 0.81
C ASN A 231 25.14 -2.72 2.19
N ASP A 232 24.54 -1.58 2.56
CA ASP A 232 23.93 -1.36 3.87
C ASP A 232 22.44 -1.04 3.77
N ARG A 233 21.62 -1.89 4.41
CA ARG A 233 20.17 -1.73 4.49
C ARG A 233 19.71 -0.47 5.24
N PHE A 234 20.52 0.03 6.17
CA PHE A 234 20.21 1.26 6.90
C PHE A 234 20.38 2.47 5.98
N LEU A 235 21.44 2.50 5.18
CA LEU A 235 21.64 3.52 4.18
C LEU A 235 20.52 3.52 3.13
N LEU A 236 20.11 2.34 2.66
CA LEU A 236 18.99 2.21 1.70
C LEU A 236 17.68 2.71 2.32
N LYS A 237 17.39 2.33 3.57
CA LYS A 237 16.26 2.81 4.36
C LYS A 237 16.29 4.35 4.48
N ASP A 238 17.43 4.95 4.83
CA ASP A 238 17.58 6.40 4.98
C ASP A 238 17.33 7.14 3.66
N LYS A 239 17.79 6.60 2.54
CA LYS A 239 17.51 7.16 1.21
C LYS A 239 16.03 7.10 0.84
N VAL A 240 15.34 6.01 1.19
CA VAL A 240 13.88 5.91 1.01
C VAL A 240 13.16 6.94 1.88
N GLU A 241 13.55 7.11 3.14
CA GLU A 241 12.97 8.09 4.05
C GLU A 241 13.17 9.52 3.52
N GLN A 242 14.36 9.85 3.02
CA GLN A 242 14.67 11.13 2.37
C GLN A 242 13.83 11.39 1.12
N ALA A 243 13.45 10.34 0.39
CA ALA A 243 12.58 10.47 -0.79
C ALA A 243 11.10 10.66 -0.43
N LEU A 244 10.63 10.02 0.65
CA LEU A 244 9.22 10.01 1.03
C LEU A 244 8.84 11.19 1.94
N LEU A 245 9.63 11.45 2.98
CA LEU A 245 9.27 12.37 4.06
C LEU A 245 8.99 13.81 3.57
N PRO A 246 9.80 14.42 2.70
CA PRO A 246 9.52 15.77 2.18
C PRO A 246 8.20 15.85 1.42
N VAL A 247 7.83 14.79 0.68
CA VAL A 247 6.58 14.72 -0.07
C VAL A 247 5.40 14.61 0.90
N VAL A 248 5.49 13.73 1.90
CA VAL A 248 4.42 13.56 2.90
C VAL A 248 4.18 14.83 3.69
N LEU A 249 5.24 15.58 4.00
CA LEU A 249 5.17 16.82 4.77
C LEU A 249 4.78 18.05 3.95
N SER A 250 4.89 18.03 2.61
CA SER A 250 4.83 19.22 1.75
C SER A 250 3.58 20.09 1.92
N ASP A 251 2.46 19.49 2.32
CA ASP A 251 1.18 20.17 2.54
C ASP A 251 0.47 19.66 3.80
N SER A 252 1.23 19.13 4.74
CA SER A 252 0.69 18.64 6.01
C SER A 252 0.27 19.80 6.91
N PRO A 253 -0.99 19.83 7.39
CA PRO A 253 -1.45 20.89 8.28
C PRO A 253 -0.87 20.77 9.71
N ASN A 254 -0.51 19.57 10.13
CA ASN A 254 0.00 19.27 11.47
C ASN A 254 1.12 18.20 11.40
N PRO A 255 2.30 18.54 10.89
CA PRO A 255 3.37 17.56 10.60
C PRO A 255 3.87 16.82 11.85
N GLU A 256 3.70 17.41 13.03
CA GLU A 256 4.11 16.82 14.31
C GLU A 256 3.11 15.77 14.83
N GLN A 257 1.84 15.82 14.37
CA GLN A 257 0.81 14.88 14.77
C GLN A 257 0.78 13.66 13.84
N VAL A 258 1.72 12.74 14.03
CA VAL A 258 1.84 11.52 13.21
C VAL A 258 0.85 10.44 13.66
N MET A 259 0.62 10.35 14.96
CA MET A 259 -0.31 9.37 15.58
C MET A 259 -1.46 10.08 16.27
N PRO A 260 -2.64 9.41 16.42
CA PRO A 260 -3.77 9.96 17.15
C PRO A 260 -3.48 10.23 18.61
#